data_40d0705a052682dc954577681775e272
#
_entry.id   40d0705a052682dc954577681775e272
#
_cell.length_a   1.000
_cell.length_b   1.000
_cell.length_c   1.000
_cell.angle_alpha   90.00
_cell.angle_beta   90.00
_cell.angle_gamma   90.00
#
_symmetry.space_group_name_H-M   'P 1'
#
loop_
_entity.id
_entity.type
_entity.pdbx_description
1 polymer ?
#
loop_
_entity_poly.entity_id
_entity_poly.type
_entity_poly.pdbx_seq_one_letter_code
_entity_poly.pdbx_strand_id
1 'polypeptide(L)'
;MIISELNNEKRKNILKKFYESFNTGYEFEEFLKPFLEKLGLDEVKVTKRTNDGGIDLECVRYGIIDTNGDSVKYKVQAKRYKPNSSISVDVIDRHRGIMKNGERGIIITTAKFSEPAIRSA
;
A
#
# COMPACT_ATOMS: atom_id res chain seq x y z
N MET A 1 -6.38 13.23 -1.44
CA MET A 1 -6.23 13.62 -2.86
C MET A 1 -6.21 12.38 -3.72
N ILE A 2 -7.01 12.36 -4.75
CA ILE A 2 -7.06 11.23 -5.67
C ILE A 2 -6.10 11.51 -6.82
N ILE A 3 -4.94 10.86 -6.81
CA ILE A 3 -3.89 11.10 -7.81
C ILE A 3 -4.37 10.78 -9.23
N SER A 4 -5.29 9.80 -9.36
CA SER A 4 -5.82 9.41 -10.66
C SER A 4 -6.61 10.51 -11.38
N GLU A 5 -7.06 11.54 -10.67
CA GLU A 5 -7.78 12.67 -11.24
C GLU A 5 -6.85 13.75 -11.82
N LEU A 6 -5.55 13.64 -11.54
CA LEU A 6 -4.57 14.58 -12.04
C LEU A 6 -4.09 14.19 -13.43
N ASN A 7 -3.59 15.17 -14.19
CA ASN A 7 -2.97 14.85 -15.47
C ASN A 7 -1.66 14.08 -15.27
N ASN A 8 -1.16 13.45 -16.33
CA ASN A 8 0.02 12.59 -16.26
C ASN A 8 1.26 13.31 -15.74
N GLU A 9 1.46 14.55 -16.11
CA GLU A 9 2.63 15.31 -15.68
C GLU A 9 2.59 15.58 -14.18
N LYS A 10 1.44 16.02 -13.68
CA LYS A 10 1.26 16.27 -12.25
C LYS A 10 1.42 14.98 -11.43
N ARG A 11 0.90 13.86 -11.94
CA ARG A 11 1.08 12.56 -11.29
C ARG A 11 2.55 12.19 -11.17
N LYS A 12 3.32 12.34 -12.25
CA LYS A 12 4.74 12.04 -12.25
C LYS A 12 5.50 12.89 -11.25
N ASN A 13 5.17 14.17 -11.16
CA ASN A 13 5.81 15.08 -10.21
C ASN A 13 5.51 14.70 -8.77
N ILE A 14 4.27 14.34 -8.47
CA ILE A 14 3.87 13.92 -7.11
C ILE A 14 4.57 12.63 -6.73
N LEU A 15 4.60 11.64 -7.61
CA LEU A 15 5.27 10.37 -7.34
C LEU A 15 6.77 10.58 -7.14
N LYS A 16 7.40 11.42 -7.95
CA LYS A 16 8.81 11.74 -7.80
C LYS A 16 9.11 12.37 -6.45
N LYS A 17 8.31 13.35 -6.04
CA LYS A 17 8.46 13.99 -4.73
C LYS A 17 8.22 13.02 -3.60
N PHE A 18 7.24 12.16 -3.74
CA PHE A 18 6.94 11.15 -2.73
C PHE A 18 8.11 10.18 -2.58
N TYR A 19 8.63 9.67 -3.69
CA TYR A 19 9.81 8.79 -3.67
C TYR A 19 11.01 9.48 -3.04
N GLU A 20 11.29 10.72 -3.42
CA GLU A 20 12.44 11.49 -2.94
C GLU A 20 12.32 11.90 -1.48
N SER A 21 11.11 11.86 -0.90
CA SER A 21 10.90 12.12 0.52
C SER A 21 11.61 11.12 1.42
N PHE A 22 11.92 9.95 0.88
CA PHE A 22 12.55 8.88 1.65
C PHE A 22 13.94 8.63 1.12
N ASN A 23 14.94 8.89 1.95
CA ASN A 23 16.34 8.63 1.59
C ASN A 23 16.67 7.14 1.65
N THR A 24 15.92 6.39 2.45
CA THR A 24 16.15 4.95 2.66
C THR A 24 14.82 4.21 2.76
N GLY A 25 14.88 2.90 2.60
CA GLY A 25 13.72 2.04 2.87
C GLY A 25 13.27 2.09 4.32
N TYR A 26 14.19 2.37 5.25
CA TYR A 26 13.88 2.52 6.66
C TYR A 26 12.97 3.74 6.91
N GLU A 27 13.27 4.86 6.29
CA GLU A 27 12.43 6.06 6.39
C GLU A 27 11.04 5.81 5.83
N PHE A 28 10.95 5.07 4.74
CA PHE A 28 9.66 4.69 4.17
C PHE A 28 8.87 3.81 5.13
N GLU A 29 9.52 2.86 5.77
CA GLU A 29 8.89 2.00 6.77
C GLU A 29 8.37 2.83 7.95
N GLU A 30 9.16 3.78 8.45
CA GLU A 30 8.75 4.66 9.55
C GLU A 30 7.53 5.50 9.19
N PHE A 31 7.40 5.88 7.93
CA PHE A 31 6.24 6.63 7.44
C PHE A 31 4.97 5.79 7.46
N LEU A 32 5.09 4.51 7.13
CA LEU A 32 3.91 3.65 6.89
C LEU A 32 3.04 3.47 8.12
N LYS A 33 3.64 3.28 9.30
CA LYS A 33 2.87 3.05 10.51
C LYS A 33 1.94 4.22 10.85
N PRO A 34 2.44 5.46 11.00
CA PRO A 34 1.54 6.58 11.29
C PRO A 34 0.58 6.86 10.15
N PHE A 35 0.95 6.59 8.91
CA PHE A 35 0.05 6.74 7.77
C PHE A 35 -1.14 5.79 7.88
N LEU A 36 -0.89 4.53 8.16
CA LEU A 36 -1.96 3.53 8.30
C LEU A 36 -2.83 3.83 9.51
N GLU A 37 -2.24 4.30 10.61
CA GLU A 37 -2.99 4.70 11.78
C GLU A 37 -3.95 5.87 11.48
N LYS A 38 -3.52 6.81 10.66
CA LYS A 38 -4.39 7.91 10.21
C LYS A 38 -5.56 7.44 9.35
N LEU A 39 -5.41 6.30 8.68
CA LEU A 39 -6.49 5.68 7.92
C LEU A 39 -7.46 4.91 8.82
N GLY A 40 -7.24 4.89 10.11
CA GLY A 40 -8.10 4.17 11.06
C GLY A 40 -7.71 2.73 11.28
N LEU A 41 -6.49 2.36 10.92
CA LEU A 41 -5.99 1.00 11.10
C LEU A 41 -5.14 0.91 12.35
N ASP A 42 -5.32 -0.16 13.11
CA ASP A 42 -4.67 -0.40 14.39
C ASP A 42 -3.75 -1.61 14.32
N GLU A 43 -2.91 -1.76 15.34
CA GLU A 43 -2.03 -2.92 15.48
C GLU A 43 -1.13 -3.12 14.27
N VAL A 44 -0.59 -2.03 13.73
CA VAL A 44 0.28 -2.07 12.56
C VAL A 44 1.61 -2.72 12.93
N LYS A 45 1.95 -3.78 12.20
CA LYS A 45 3.22 -4.46 12.40
C LYS A 45 3.82 -4.88 11.07
N VAL A 46 5.15 -4.83 10.99
CA VAL A 46 5.90 -5.33 9.85
C VAL A 46 6.07 -6.83 10.00
N THR A 47 5.69 -7.58 8.98
CA THR A 47 5.80 -9.04 8.99
C THR A 47 6.94 -9.54 8.12
N LYS A 48 7.33 -8.77 7.09
CA LYS A 48 8.42 -9.17 6.20
C LYS A 48 9.03 -7.96 5.53
N ARG A 49 10.33 -8.03 5.28
CA ARG A 49 11.06 -7.07 4.46
C ARG A 49 11.77 -7.83 3.34
N THR A 50 11.78 -7.24 2.14
CA THR A 50 12.45 -7.83 1.00
C THR A 50 13.60 -6.92 0.54
N ASN A 51 14.59 -7.52 -0.14
CA ASN A 51 15.77 -6.79 -0.59
C ASN A 51 15.49 -5.80 -1.72
N ASP A 52 14.35 -5.93 -2.37
CA ASP A 52 13.95 -5.06 -3.49
C ASP A 52 13.13 -3.85 -3.05
N GLY A 53 13.14 -3.53 -1.75
CA GLY A 53 12.41 -2.39 -1.22
C GLY A 53 10.96 -2.66 -0.87
N GLY A 54 10.58 -3.93 -0.77
CA GLY A 54 9.25 -4.33 -0.36
C GLY A 54 9.13 -4.47 1.16
N ILE A 55 7.99 -4.08 1.69
CA ILE A 55 7.66 -4.22 3.10
C ILE A 55 6.26 -4.77 3.19
N ASP A 56 6.11 -5.90 3.88
CA ASP A 56 4.80 -6.46 4.15
C ASP A 56 4.40 -6.10 5.59
N LEU A 57 3.17 -5.64 5.74
CA LEU A 57 2.62 -5.28 7.04
C LEU A 57 1.26 -5.94 7.23
N GLU A 58 0.89 -6.09 8.47
CA GLU A 58 -0.46 -6.49 8.85
C GLU A 58 -1.01 -5.47 9.83
N CYS A 59 -2.30 -5.21 9.73
CA CYS A 59 -3.00 -4.34 10.65
C CYS A 59 -4.47 -4.74 10.71
N VAL A 60 -5.20 -4.16 11.64
CA VAL A 60 -6.62 -4.46 11.82
C VAL A 60 -7.43 -3.18 11.85
N ARG A 61 -8.63 -3.27 11.34
CA ARG A 61 -9.65 -2.26 11.57
C ARG A 61 -10.69 -2.85 12.50
N TYR A 62 -10.80 -2.27 13.68
CA TYR A 62 -11.79 -2.72 14.63
C TYR A 62 -13.18 -2.36 14.15
N GLY A 63 -14.05 -3.31 14.34
CA GLY A 63 -15.39 -3.25 13.80
C GLY A 63 -16.16 -2.09 14.31
N ILE A 64 -16.89 -1.62 13.41
CA ILE A 64 -17.89 -0.63 13.58
C ILE A 64 -19.19 -1.42 13.74
N ILE A 65 -20.04 -0.84 14.42
CA ILE A 65 -21.43 -1.03 14.75
C ILE A 65 -22.17 -2.23 14.16
N ASP A 66 -21.92 -2.65 12.95
CA ASP A 66 -22.70 -3.67 12.25
C ASP A 66 -22.00 -5.03 12.18
N THR A 67 -20.82 -5.15 12.72
CA THR A 67 -20.01 -6.34 12.55
C THR A 67 -19.87 -7.17 13.82
N ASN A 68 -20.78 -7.03 14.76
CA ASN A 68 -20.77 -7.76 16.03
C ASN A 68 -19.46 -7.60 16.82
N GLY A 69 -18.77 -6.48 16.61
CA GLY A 69 -17.49 -6.22 17.25
C GLY A 69 -16.30 -6.91 16.58
N ASP A 70 -16.52 -7.55 15.45
CA ASP A 70 -15.44 -8.24 14.75
C ASP A 70 -14.46 -7.25 14.11
N SER A 71 -13.21 -7.62 14.09
CA SER A 71 -12.18 -6.87 13.41
C SER A 71 -11.97 -7.38 11.99
N VAL A 72 -11.54 -6.50 11.11
CA VAL A 72 -11.14 -6.87 9.75
C VAL A 72 -9.63 -6.77 9.66
N LYS A 73 -8.99 -7.85 9.26
CA LYS A 73 -7.55 -7.90 9.08
C LYS A 73 -7.19 -7.40 7.70
N TYR A 74 -6.19 -6.54 7.64
CA TYR A 74 -5.63 -6.03 6.40
C TYR A 74 -4.22 -6.54 6.20
N LYS A 75 -3.93 -7.00 5.00
CA LYS A 75 -2.57 -7.30 4.57
C LYS A 75 -2.12 -6.18 3.66
N VAL A 76 -1.04 -5.53 4.05
CA VAL A 76 -0.49 -4.38 3.34
C VAL A 76 0.81 -4.78 2.70
N GLN A 77 0.96 -4.47 1.43
CA GLN A 77 2.23 -4.61 0.73
C GLN A 77 2.67 -3.21 0.29
N ALA A 78 3.83 -2.79 0.77
CA ALA A 78 4.39 -1.50 0.43
C ALA A 78 5.64 -1.70 -0.43
N LYS A 79 5.76 -0.96 -1.51
CA LYS A 79 6.87 -1.07 -2.45
C LYS A 79 7.42 0.31 -2.77
N ARG A 80 8.66 0.56 -2.34
CA ARG A 80 9.37 1.78 -2.65
C ARG A 80 10.16 1.57 -3.95
N TYR A 81 9.50 1.84 -5.05
CA TYR A 81 10.08 1.72 -6.39
C TYR A 81 10.29 3.09 -7.00
N LYS A 82 11.19 3.16 -7.98
CA LYS A 82 11.42 4.40 -8.73
C LYS A 82 10.12 4.89 -9.36
N PRO A 83 9.90 6.22 -9.40
CA PRO A 83 8.63 6.78 -9.88
C PRO A 83 8.26 6.42 -11.31
N ASN A 84 9.25 6.12 -12.15
CA ASN A 84 9.02 5.73 -13.54
C ASN A 84 8.73 4.23 -13.70
N SER A 85 8.74 3.47 -12.61
CA SER A 85 8.36 2.06 -12.61
C SER A 85 6.85 1.92 -12.59
N SER A 86 6.37 0.73 -12.92
CA SER A 86 4.95 0.40 -12.84
C SER A 86 4.74 -0.86 -12.01
N ILE A 87 3.69 -0.86 -11.21
CA ILE A 87 3.22 -2.05 -10.53
C ILE A 87 2.32 -2.80 -11.49
N SER A 88 2.68 -4.05 -11.80
CA SER A 88 1.96 -4.87 -12.75
C SER A 88 0.73 -5.53 -12.13
N VAL A 89 -0.17 -6.01 -12.98
CA VAL A 89 -1.34 -6.77 -12.55
C VAL A 89 -0.95 -8.03 -11.78
N ASP A 90 0.20 -8.63 -12.10
CA ASP A 90 0.69 -9.82 -11.41
C ASP A 90 0.91 -9.57 -9.92
N VAL A 91 1.37 -8.38 -9.57
CA VAL A 91 1.55 -8.00 -8.16
C VAL A 91 0.20 -7.96 -7.45
N ILE A 92 -0.81 -7.38 -8.10
CA ILE A 92 -2.17 -7.31 -7.55
C ILE A 92 -2.73 -8.73 -7.35
N ASP A 93 -2.61 -9.57 -8.36
CA ASP A 93 -3.17 -10.92 -8.33
C ASP A 93 -2.50 -11.79 -7.28
N ARG A 94 -1.17 -11.70 -7.15
CA ARG A 94 -0.44 -12.43 -6.11
C ARG A 94 -0.83 -11.97 -4.72
N HIS A 95 -0.99 -10.68 -4.52
CA HIS A 95 -1.39 -10.14 -3.23
C HIS A 95 -2.80 -10.63 -2.87
N ARG A 96 -3.70 -10.63 -3.83
CA ARG A 96 -5.05 -11.15 -3.65
C ARG A 96 -5.03 -12.64 -3.32
N GLY A 97 -4.14 -13.40 -3.98
CA GLY A 97 -4.04 -14.85 -3.81
C GLY A 97 -3.58 -15.32 -2.45
N ILE A 98 -2.87 -14.48 -1.68
CA ILE A 98 -2.41 -14.83 -0.34
C ILE A 98 -3.40 -14.46 0.76
N MET A 99 -4.47 -13.76 0.40
CA MET A 99 -5.46 -13.34 1.39
C MET A 99 -6.44 -14.46 1.69
N LYS A 100 -6.78 -14.58 2.98
CA LYS A 100 -7.79 -15.52 3.47
C LYS A 100 -9.16 -14.86 3.44
N ASN A 101 -10.20 -15.66 3.62
CA ASN A 101 -11.56 -15.14 3.67
C ASN A 101 -11.70 -14.04 4.72
N GLY A 102 -12.30 -12.93 4.32
CA GLY A 102 -12.54 -11.79 5.19
C GLY A 102 -11.34 -10.86 5.34
N GLU A 103 -10.19 -11.23 4.84
CA GLU A 103 -9.04 -10.34 4.82
C GLU A 103 -9.13 -9.37 3.64
N ARG A 104 -8.57 -8.18 3.82
CA ARG A 104 -8.51 -7.16 2.77
C ARG A 104 -7.07 -6.80 2.48
N GLY A 105 -6.79 -6.35 1.26
CA GLY A 105 -5.46 -5.98 0.82
C GLY A 105 -5.33 -4.49 0.55
N ILE A 106 -4.15 -3.98 0.86
CA ILE A 106 -3.75 -2.62 0.51
C ILE A 106 -2.38 -2.72 -0.14
N ILE A 107 -2.20 -2.03 -1.26
CA ILE A 107 -0.89 -1.88 -1.88
C ILE A 107 -0.53 -0.40 -1.89
N ILE A 108 0.62 -0.08 -1.31
CA ILE A 108 1.14 1.28 -1.23
C ILE A 108 2.43 1.30 -2.01
N THR A 109 2.58 2.25 -2.92
CA THR A 109 3.80 2.34 -3.71
C THR A 109 4.14 3.78 -4.06
N THR A 110 5.43 4.01 -4.30
CA THR A 110 5.96 5.25 -4.85
C THR A 110 5.99 5.25 -6.37
N ALA A 111 5.61 4.14 -7.00
CA ALA A 111 5.51 3.99 -8.44
C ALA A 111 4.04 4.12 -8.88
N LYS A 112 3.81 4.11 -10.17
CA LYS A 112 2.44 4.09 -10.70
C LYS A 112 1.96 2.66 -10.85
N PHE A 113 0.64 2.49 -10.95
CA PHE A 113 0.05 1.20 -11.30
C PHE A 113 -0.16 1.14 -12.81
N SER A 114 0.07 -0.05 -13.39
CA SER A 114 -0.29 -0.28 -14.77
C SER A 114 -1.82 -0.22 -14.93
N GLU A 115 -2.31 0.04 -16.14
CA GLU A 115 -3.76 0.05 -16.37
C GLU A 115 -4.42 -1.30 -16.05
N PRO A 116 -3.85 -2.45 -16.47
CA PRO A 116 -4.39 -3.73 -16.04
C PRO A 116 -4.45 -3.91 -14.54
N ALA A 117 -3.43 -3.41 -13.81
CA ALA A 117 -3.42 -3.47 -12.35
C ALA A 117 -4.56 -2.66 -11.74
N ILE A 118 -4.80 -1.46 -12.25
CA ILE A 118 -5.91 -0.62 -11.79
C ILE A 118 -7.25 -1.30 -12.01
N ARG A 119 -7.44 -1.92 -13.17
CA ARG A 119 -8.68 -2.62 -13.48
C ARG A 119 -8.90 -3.85 -12.63
N SER A 120 -7.81 -4.51 -12.21
CA SER A 120 -7.88 -5.74 -11.41
C SER A 120 -8.09 -5.45 -9.91
N ALA A 121 -7.71 -4.28 -9.47
CA ALA A 121 -7.75 -3.93 -8.03
C ALA A 121 -9.16 -3.84 -7.45
#